data_4915fec3212a18ac11754ae29effb423
#
_entry.id   4915fec3212a18ac11754ae29effb423
#
_cell.length_a   1.000
_cell.length_b   1.000
_cell.length_c   1.000
_cell.angle_alpha   90.00
_cell.angle_beta   90.00
_cell.angle_gamma   90.00
#
_symmetry.space_group_name_H-M   'P 1'
#
loop_
_entity.id
_entity.type
_entity.pdbx_description
1 polymer ?
#
loop_
_entity_poly.entity_id
_entity_poly.type
_entity_poly.pdbx_seq_one_letter_code
_entity_poly.pdbx_strand_id
1 'polypeptide(L)'
;MRKTEGSPLPFGAAAKERKVNFSVQVPMGKTCELLLYREGNTKPEVCFDMPEEEGIGEVRFLSVEEIDPEKYEYNFLIDGKVCTDPYAKEIAGREVFGKRQNDDKHGVRAKIQVSDYDWGEDRPIRHPWNEVVSYSIHVRG
;
A
#
# COMPACT_ATOMS: atom_id res chain seq x y z
N MET A 1 4.07 16.67 8.14
CA MET A 1 4.37 15.76 7.00
C MET A 1 5.04 16.54 5.89
N ARG A 2 6.10 16.04 5.32
CA ARG A 2 6.88 16.68 4.27
C ARG A 2 7.22 15.67 3.17
N LYS A 3 6.94 16.02 1.90
CA LYS A 3 7.38 15.27 0.73
C LYS A 3 8.90 15.38 0.59
N THR A 4 9.56 14.26 0.36
CA THR A 4 11.01 14.17 0.07
C THR A 4 11.25 13.15 -1.04
N GLU A 5 12.48 13.10 -1.53
CA GLU A 5 12.88 12.12 -2.52
C GLU A 5 12.68 10.70 -1.97
N GLY A 6 12.10 9.83 -2.80
CA GLY A 6 11.82 8.44 -2.50
C GLY A 6 12.75 7.47 -3.19
N SER A 7 12.36 6.20 -3.15
CA SER A 7 13.01 5.09 -3.85
C SER A 7 12.00 4.37 -4.73
N PRO A 8 12.38 3.92 -5.94
CA PRO A 8 11.48 3.15 -6.81
C PRO A 8 11.10 1.79 -6.23
N LEU A 9 11.85 1.26 -5.29
CA LEU A 9 11.61 -0.03 -4.65
C LEU A 9 11.73 0.07 -3.12
N PRO A 10 11.01 -0.79 -2.39
CA PRO A 10 9.99 -1.73 -2.87
C PRO A 10 8.71 -1.02 -3.33
N PHE A 11 7.89 -1.68 -4.16
CA PHE A 11 6.56 -1.21 -4.48
C PHE A 11 5.65 -1.21 -3.25
N GLY A 12 4.65 -0.34 -3.25
CA GLY A 12 3.75 -0.12 -2.14
C GLY A 12 4.30 0.86 -1.12
N ALA A 13 3.81 0.77 0.12
CA ALA A 13 4.29 1.57 1.24
C ALA A 13 5.34 0.81 2.04
N ALA A 14 6.51 1.41 2.20
CA ALA A 14 7.60 0.90 3.03
C ALA A 14 7.91 1.90 4.15
N ALA A 15 7.49 1.55 5.36
CA ALA A 15 7.67 2.38 6.54
C ALA A 15 8.99 2.08 7.23
N LYS A 16 9.67 3.15 7.66
CA LYS A 16 10.83 3.09 8.55
C LYS A 16 10.72 4.27 9.53
N GLU A 17 10.48 3.96 10.80
CA GLU A 17 10.26 4.97 11.83
C GLU A 17 9.13 5.95 11.43
N ARG A 18 9.43 7.23 11.28
CA ARG A 18 8.49 8.29 10.89
C ARG A 18 8.64 8.73 9.43
N LYS A 19 9.19 7.86 8.59
CA LYS A 19 9.31 8.05 7.15
C LYS A 19 8.69 6.88 6.42
N VAL A 20 7.91 7.15 5.39
CA VAL A 20 7.29 6.14 4.53
C VAL A 20 7.63 6.43 3.08
N ASN A 21 8.19 5.44 2.42
CA ASN A 21 8.36 5.45 0.97
C ASN A 21 7.13 4.85 0.30
N PHE A 22 6.62 5.54 -0.71
CA PHE A 22 5.50 5.07 -1.54
C PHE A 22 6.00 4.92 -2.97
N SER A 23 5.73 3.76 -3.57
CA SER A 23 6.10 3.47 -4.95
C SER A 23 4.99 2.71 -5.65
N VAL A 24 4.64 3.12 -6.87
CA VAL A 24 3.56 2.54 -7.67
C VAL A 24 3.90 2.58 -9.14
N GLN A 25 3.44 1.56 -9.87
CA GLN A 25 3.53 1.56 -11.33
C GLN A 25 2.33 2.30 -11.92
N VAL A 26 2.61 3.28 -12.79
CA VAL A 26 1.62 4.12 -13.47
C VAL A 26 1.99 4.21 -14.94
N PRO A 27 1.08 3.92 -15.87
CA PRO A 27 1.37 4.04 -17.30
C PRO A 27 1.85 5.44 -17.67
N MET A 28 2.74 5.51 -18.64
CA MET A 28 3.27 6.78 -19.16
C MET A 28 2.16 7.75 -19.57
N GLY A 29 2.35 9.04 -19.30
CA GLY A 29 1.40 10.11 -19.64
C GLY A 29 0.18 10.20 -18.71
N LYS A 30 0.08 9.37 -17.67
CA LYS A 30 -0.97 9.46 -16.66
C LYS A 30 -0.53 10.28 -15.45
N THR A 31 -1.46 11.07 -14.91
CA THR A 31 -1.24 11.77 -13.65
C THR A 31 -1.29 10.80 -12.47
N CYS A 32 -0.52 11.09 -11.43
CA CYS A 32 -0.53 10.32 -10.20
C CYS A 32 -0.40 11.23 -8.99
N GLU A 33 -1.25 11.02 -7.99
CA GLU A 33 -1.16 11.65 -6.69
C GLU A 33 -1.25 10.59 -5.58
N LEU A 34 -0.49 10.76 -4.51
CA LEU A 34 -0.65 10.02 -3.27
C LEU A 34 -1.71 10.70 -2.40
N LEU A 35 -2.73 9.96 -2.01
CA LEU A 35 -3.78 10.39 -1.10
C LEU A 35 -3.52 9.78 0.28
N LEU A 36 -3.32 10.60 1.30
CA LEU A 36 -3.17 10.17 2.69
C LEU A 36 -4.43 10.48 3.48
N TYR A 37 -4.94 9.46 4.15
CA TYR A 37 -6.13 9.54 4.98
C TYR A 37 -5.74 9.30 6.43
N ARG A 38 -6.16 10.16 7.30
CA ARG A 38 -6.11 9.84 8.73
C ARG A 38 -7.16 8.78 9.04
N GLU A 39 -6.80 7.79 9.84
CA GLU A 39 -7.70 6.73 10.26
C GLU A 39 -9.05 7.29 10.75
N GLY A 40 -10.15 6.73 10.25
CA GLY A 40 -11.52 7.20 10.53
C GLY A 40 -12.03 8.35 9.67
N ASN A 41 -11.20 9.03 8.90
CA ASN A 41 -11.64 10.10 8.00
C ASN A 41 -12.15 9.53 6.67
N THR A 42 -13.19 10.13 6.11
CA THR A 42 -13.79 9.74 4.81
C THR A 42 -13.12 10.43 3.61
N LYS A 43 -12.32 11.46 3.86
CA LYS A 43 -11.63 12.24 2.82
C LYS A 43 -10.14 12.26 3.08
N PRO A 44 -9.30 12.39 2.04
CA PRO A 44 -7.87 12.55 2.23
C PRO A 44 -7.58 13.83 3.01
N GLU A 45 -6.66 13.74 3.97
CA GLU A 45 -6.18 14.88 4.75
C GLU A 45 -5.07 15.62 4.00
N VAL A 46 -4.22 14.85 3.30
CA VAL A 46 -3.10 15.39 2.52
C VAL A 46 -3.02 14.67 1.19
N CYS A 47 -2.69 15.43 0.13
CA CYS A 47 -2.40 14.90 -1.19
C CYS A 47 -0.99 15.35 -1.60
N PHE A 48 -0.22 14.45 -2.19
CA PHE A 48 1.09 14.75 -2.77
C PHE A 48 1.12 14.36 -4.23
N ASP A 49 1.48 15.30 -5.07
CA ASP A 49 1.72 15.05 -6.49
C ASP A 49 2.94 14.16 -6.70
N MET A 50 2.82 13.20 -7.63
CA MET A 50 3.84 12.25 -8.04
C MET A 50 4.10 12.40 -9.55
N PRO A 51 4.76 13.49 -9.97
CA PRO A 51 4.92 13.81 -11.38
C PRO A 51 5.81 12.81 -12.09
N GLU A 52 5.64 12.71 -13.41
CA GLU A 52 6.34 11.74 -14.24
C GLU A 52 7.85 11.98 -14.26
N GLU A 53 8.26 13.21 -14.29
CA GLU A 53 9.66 13.65 -14.32
C GLU A 53 10.45 13.34 -13.05
N GLU A 54 9.76 13.13 -11.92
CA GLU A 54 10.35 12.68 -10.66
C GLU A 54 10.38 11.14 -10.53
N GLY A 55 9.87 10.42 -11.54
CA GLY A 55 9.83 8.96 -11.58
C GLY A 55 10.93 8.32 -12.41
N ILE A 56 10.87 7.01 -12.57
CA ILE A 56 11.74 6.23 -13.45
C ILE A 56 10.85 5.37 -14.37
N GLY A 57 10.74 5.74 -15.63
CA GLY A 57 9.82 5.08 -16.55
C GLY A 57 8.38 5.15 -16.05
N GLU A 58 7.73 4.01 -15.93
CA GLU A 58 6.35 3.93 -15.38
C GLU A 58 6.29 3.92 -13.86
N VAL A 59 7.42 4.00 -13.14
CA VAL A 59 7.42 3.96 -11.68
C VAL A 59 7.39 5.37 -11.11
N ARG A 60 6.35 5.67 -10.33
CA ARG A 60 6.20 6.90 -9.56
C ARG A 60 6.51 6.61 -8.10
N PHE A 61 7.31 7.42 -7.47
CA PHE A 61 7.68 7.23 -6.07
C PHE A 61 7.96 8.56 -5.37
N LEU A 62 7.74 8.57 -4.08
CA LEU A 62 8.14 9.64 -3.17
C LEU A 62 8.28 9.10 -1.74
N SER A 63 8.92 9.84 -0.89
CA SER A 63 8.89 9.59 0.55
C SER A 63 8.14 10.71 1.28
N VAL A 64 7.45 10.34 2.34
CA VAL A 64 6.82 11.28 3.28
C VAL A 64 7.50 11.16 4.63
N GLU A 65 8.04 12.25 5.13
CA GLU A 65 8.64 12.36 6.46
C GLU A 65 7.66 12.99 7.46
N GLU A 66 7.93 12.76 8.75
CA GLU A 66 7.10 13.24 9.86
C GLU A 66 5.66 12.69 9.81
N ILE A 67 5.49 11.48 9.28
CA ILE A 67 4.24 10.73 9.28
C ILE A 67 4.25 9.68 10.40
N ASP A 68 3.10 9.45 11.02
CA ASP A 68 2.86 8.33 11.92
C ASP A 68 2.19 7.22 11.11
N PRO A 69 2.91 6.17 10.70
CA PRO A 69 2.38 5.18 9.76
C PRO A 69 1.17 4.42 10.31
N GLU A 70 1.03 4.29 11.63
CA GLU A 70 -0.10 3.58 12.25
C GLU A 70 -1.41 4.38 12.21
N LYS A 71 -1.32 5.71 12.01
CA LYS A 71 -2.49 6.61 12.01
C LYS A 71 -2.95 7.00 10.61
N TYR A 72 -2.27 6.52 9.58
CA TYR A 72 -2.57 6.89 8.21
C TYR A 72 -2.79 5.68 7.31
N GLU A 73 -3.76 5.84 6.44
CA GLU A 73 -4.09 4.96 5.33
C GLU A 73 -3.83 5.72 4.02
N TYR A 74 -3.72 5.01 2.90
CA TYR A 74 -3.43 5.66 1.64
C TYR A 74 -4.15 5.02 0.46
N ASN A 75 -4.26 5.77 -0.62
CA ASN A 75 -4.59 5.33 -1.97
C ASN A 75 -3.79 6.16 -2.97
N PHE A 76 -3.84 5.78 -4.22
CA PHE A 76 -3.36 6.60 -5.33
C PHE A 76 -4.51 7.17 -6.12
N LEU A 77 -4.38 8.41 -6.58
CA LEU A 77 -5.28 9.01 -7.57
C LEU A 77 -4.56 8.97 -8.91
N ILE A 78 -4.98 8.07 -9.80
CA ILE A 78 -4.37 7.89 -11.11
C ILE A 78 -5.36 8.35 -12.18
N ASP A 79 -4.99 9.38 -12.94
CA ASP A 79 -5.83 9.95 -13.99
C ASP A 79 -7.26 10.29 -13.51
N GLY A 80 -7.34 10.86 -12.30
CA GLY A 80 -8.61 11.24 -11.63
C GLY A 80 -9.41 10.08 -11.02
N LYS A 81 -8.88 8.84 -11.07
CA LYS A 81 -9.51 7.66 -10.48
C LYS A 81 -8.77 7.23 -9.22
N VAL A 82 -9.50 7.08 -8.11
CA VAL A 82 -8.94 6.54 -6.88
C VAL A 82 -8.70 5.04 -7.04
N CYS A 83 -7.46 4.62 -6.81
CA CYS A 83 -7.00 3.26 -6.93
C CYS A 83 -6.37 2.82 -5.61
N THR A 84 -6.79 1.67 -5.08
CA THR A 84 -6.11 1.03 -3.96
C THR A 84 -4.82 0.40 -4.47
N ASP A 85 -3.77 0.48 -3.68
CA ASP A 85 -2.46 -0.07 -4.04
C ASP A 85 -2.52 -1.59 -4.21
N PRO A 86 -2.15 -2.15 -5.37
CA PRO A 86 -2.09 -3.59 -5.58
C PRO A 86 -1.00 -4.30 -4.74
N TYR A 87 -0.03 -3.54 -4.23
CA TYR A 87 1.04 -4.04 -3.35
C TYR A 87 0.74 -3.82 -1.86
N ALA A 88 -0.48 -3.36 -1.51
CA ALA A 88 -0.88 -3.21 -0.13
C ALA A 88 -0.87 -4.55 0.61
N LYS A 89 -0.19 -4.61 1.73
CA LYS A 89 -0.13 -5.81 2.57
C LYS A 89 -1.39 -5.97 3.43
N GLU A 90 -2.06 -4.88 3.71
CA GLU A 90 -3.32 -4.82 4.47
C GLU A 90 -4.21 -3.73 3.89
N ILE A 91 -5.52 -3.96 3.91
CA ILE A 91 -6.52 -3.00 3.46
C ILE A 91 -7.54 -2.72 4.56
N ALA A 92 -7.95 -1.47 4.67
CA ALA A 92 -9.07 -1.03 5.48
C ALA A 92 -10.35 -0.94 4.64
N GLY A 93 -11.51 -1.00 5.31
CA GLY A 93 -12.81 -0.84 4.69
C GLY A 93 -13.43 -2.12 4.15
N ARG A 94 -12.84 -3.30 4.42
CA ARG A 94 -13.37 -4.62 4.05
C ARG A 94 -13.31 -5.62 5.20
N GLU A 95 -13.40 -5.17 6.41
CA GLU A 95 -13.25 -5.99 7.63
C GLU A 95 -14.41 -6.98 7.81
N VAL A 96 -15.59 -6.68 7.25
CA VAL A 96 -16.78 -7.53 7.39
C VAL A 96 -17.07 -8.25 6.08
N PHE A 97 -16.87 -9.55 6.06
CA PHE A 97 -17.15 -10.41 4.90
C PHE A 97 -18.64 -10.39 4.54
N GLY A 98 -18.94 -10.28 3.23
CA GLY A 98 -20.31 -10.31 2.70
C GLY A 98 -21.12 -9.05 2.95
N LYS A 99 -20.62 -8.07 3.67
CA LYS A 99 -21.27 -6.77 3.81
C LYS A 99 -21.03 -5.96 2.55
N ARG A 100 -22.13 -5.59 1.85
CA ARG A 100 -22.05 -4.65 0.73
C ARG A 100 -21.56 -3.32 1.27
N GLN A 101 -20.39 -2.90 0.84
CA GLN A 101 -19.87 -1.60 1.21
C GLN A 101 -20.48 -0.51 0.33
N ASN A 102 -20.57 0.70 0.87
CA ASN A 102 -20.96 1.86 0.11
C ASN A 102 -20.04 2.01 -1.10
N ASP A 103 -20.60 2.39 -2.26
CA ASP A 103 -19.86 2.69 -3.50
C ASP A 103 -18.98 3.96 -3.36
N ASP A 104 -18.54 4.27 -2.15
CA ASP A 104 -17.61 5.37 -1.90
C ASP A 104 -16.23 4.99 -2.47
N LYS A 105 -15.82 5.76 -3.47
CA LYS A 105 -14.50 5.60 -4.10
C LYS A 105 -13.32 5.68 -3.12
N HIS A 106 -13.53 6.24 -1.93
CA HIS A 106 -12.56 6.33 -0.85
C HIS A 106 -12.78 5.27 0.25
N GLY A 107 -13.73 4.36 0.08
CA GLY A 107 -14.14 3.41 1.12
C GLY A 107 -13.17 2.27 1.36
N VAL A 108 -12.32 1.93 0.37
CA VAL A 108 -11.27 0.91 0.51
C VAL A 108 -9.92 1.60 0.42
N ARG A 109 -9.04 1.33 1.38
CA ARG A 109 -7.74 1.98 1.48
C ARG A 109 -6.66 1.00 1.84
N ALA A 110 -5.46 1.26 1.40
CA ALA A 110 -4.27 0.55 1.81
C ALA A 110 -3.80 1.05 3.17
N LYS A 111 -3.42 0.15 4.07
CA LYS A 111 -2.78 0.49 5.33
C LYS A 111 -1.27 0.53 5.18
N ILE A 112 -0.63 1.41 5.93
CA ILE A 112 0.82 1.48 6.03
C ILE A 112 1.24 0.51 7.12
N GLN A 113 1.76 -0.66 6.71
CA GLN A 113 2.18 -1.67 7.67
C GLN A 113 3.59 -1.38 8.17
N VAL A 114 3.72 -1.24 9.48
CA VAL A 114 4.99 -1.27 10.20
C VAL A 114 5.16 -2.70 10.69
N SER A 115 5.94 -3.50 9.95
CA SER A 115 6.10 -4.90 10.29
C SER A 115 7.50 -5.15 10.84
N ASP A 116 7.57 -5.34 12.14
CA ASP A 116 8.67 -6.00 12.83
C ASP A 116 8.15 -7.32 13.42
N TYR A 117 7.64 -8.22 12.53
CA TYR A 117 7.28 -9.54 12.98
C TYR A 117 8.57 -10.28 13.34
N ASP A 118 8.76 -10.53 14.62
CA ASP A 118 9.87 -11.33 15.13
C ASP A 118 9.56 -12.83 14.88
N TRP A 119 10.28 -13.42 13.94
CA TRP A 119 10.20 -14.84 13.65
C TRP A 119 10.87 -15.70 14.73
N GLY A 120 11.56 -15.09 15.70
CA GLY A 120 12.26 -15.81 16.76
C GLY A 120 13.24 -16.83 16.20
N GLU A 121 13.08 -18.09 16.63
CA GLU A 121 13.90 -19.22 16.15
C GLU A 121 13.31 -19.94 14.93
N ASP A 122 12.21 -19.45 14.36
CA ASP A 122 11.56 -20.09 13.21
C ASP A 122 12.49 -20.10 11.98
N ARG A 123 12.55 -21.23 11.31
CA ARG A 123 13.40 -21.43 10.14
C ARG A 123 12.63 -22.14 9.03
N PRO A 124 12.88 -21.82 7.77
CA PRO A 124 12.29 -22.54 6.64
C PRO A 124 12.61 -24.05 6.73
N ILE A 125 11.61 -24.89 6.68
CA ILE A 125 11.72 -26.35 6.82
C ILE A 125 12.56 -26.99 5.71
N ARG A 126 12.60 -26.40 4.51
CA ARG A 126 13.42 -26.84 3.35
C ARG A 126 13.27 -28.32 2.97
N HIS A 127 12.04 -28.83 3.00
CA HIS A 127 11.77 -30.16 2.46
C HIS A 127 12.11 -30.26 0.96
N PRO A 128 12.66 -31.39 0.50
CA PRO A 128 12.83 -31.67 -0.92
C PRO A 128 11.47 -31.64 -1.62
N TRP A 129 11.38 -31.03 -2.81
CA TRP A 129 10.11 -30.87 -3.53
C TRP A 129 9.41 -32.19 -3.87
N ASN A 130 10.17 -33.27 -4.03
CA ASN A 130 9.61 -34.62 -4.27
C ASN A 130 8.92 -35.23 -3.03
N GLU A 131 9.08 -34.64 -1.86
CA GLU A 131 8.42 -35.06 -0.63
C GLU A 131 7.25 -34.15 -0.23
N VAL A 132 6.98 -33.09 -1.02
CA VAL A 132 5.92 -32.14 -0.72
C VAL A 132 4.62 -32.54 -1.42
N VAL A 133 3.54 -32.63 -0.65
CA VAL A 133 2.17 -32.72 -1.18
C VAL A 133 1.47 -31.40 -0.90
N SER A 134 0.98 -30.76 -1.94
CA SER A 134 0.24 -29.52 -1.86
C SER A 134 -1.21 -29.70 -2.25
N TYR A 135 -2.13 -29.14 -1.48
CA TYR A 135 -3.54 -29.06 -1.82
C TYR A 135 -4.09 -27.67 -1.52
N SER A 136 -5.06 -27.26 -2.29
CA SER A 136 -5.75 -25.98 -2.11
C SER A 136 -7.19 -26.22 -1.72
N ILE A 137 -7.66 -25.61 -0.66
CA ILE A 137 -9.04 -25.67 -0.21
C ILE A 137 -9.60 -24.26 -0.01
N HIS A 138 -10.90 -24.11 -0.31
CA HIS A 138 -11.62 -22.88 0.00
C HIS A 138 -12.43 -23.09 1.26
N VAL A 139 -12.04 -22.39 2.34
CA VAL A 139 -12.60 -22.61 3.69
C VAL A 139 -14.08 -22.19 3.79
N ARG A 140 -14.54 -21.34 2.91
CA ARG A 140 -15.92 -20.81 2.88
C ARG A 140 -16.64 -21.13 1.57
N GLY A 141 -16.13 -22.11 0.82
CA GLY A 141 -16.68 -22.55 -0.47
C GLY A 141 -18.06 -23.16 -0.41
#